data_3ed60b59e431ca1b8cbbc5b05c4fb94e
#
_entry.id   3ed60b59e431ca1b8cbbc5b05c4fb94e
#
_cell.length_a   1.000
_cell.length_b   1.000
_cell.length_c   1.000
_cell.angle_alpha   90.00
_cell.angle_beta   90.00
_cell.angle_gamma   90.00
#
_symmetry.space_group_name_H-M   'P 1'
#
loop_
_entity.id
_entity.type
_entity.pdbx_description
1 polymer ?
#
loop_
_entity_poly.entity_id
_entity_poly.type
_entity_poly.pdbx_seq_one_letter_code
_entity_poly.pdbx_strand_id
1 'polypeptide(L)'
;AQILLPAGAVGGIDALAAARLRGTPRVTYVGRKPPGAWRGTKAESLLDLGALTQPATFYEGSARDAARDFPQNANVAATIALAGVGFEATRVKLVADPGIARNLHELEVESEAVRFSIRLEGVPSPANPKTSLTAGLSMARAVLNRDAVVVA
;
A
#
# COMPACT_ATOMS: atom_id res chain seq x y z
N ALA A 1 15.22 -22.18 -1.38
CA ALA A 1 15.19 -20.89 -2.07
C ALA A 1 14.34 -19.90 -1.26
N GLN A 2 14.74 -18.62 -1.26
CA GLN A 2 14.00 -17.53 -0.63
C GLN A 2 13.67 -16.48 -1.68
N ILE A 3 12.50 -15.86 -1.54
CA ILE A 3 12.08 -14.73 -2.35
C ILE A 3 12.05 -13.51 -1.43
N LEU A 4 12.88 -12.51 -1.74
CA LEU A 4 12.87 -11.23 -1.04
C LEU A 4 11.87 -10.29 -1.73
N LEU A 5 10.90 -9.79 -0.98
CA LEU A 5 9.94 -8.79 -1.42
C LEU A 5 10.30 -7.45 -0.77
N PRO A 6 10.83 -6.49 -1.52
CA PRO A 6 11.08 -5.15 -0.99
C PRO A 6 9.77 -4.47 -0.58
N ALA A 7 9.82 -3.64 0.47
CA ALA A 7 8.63 -2.94 0.99
C ALA A 7 7.99 -2.00 -0.06
N GLY A 8 8.76 -1.52 -1.03
CA GLY A 8 8.26 -0.64 -2.09
C GLY A 8 7.89 0.75 -1.54
N ALA A 9 6.63 1.14 -1.73
CA ALA A 9 6.12 2.46 -1.34
C ALA A 9 5.47 2.48 0.06
N VAL A 10 5.60 1.39 0.84
CA VAL A 10 5.02 1.29 2.19
C VAL A 10 6.11 1.07 3.24
N GLY A 11 5.85 1.45 4.49
CA GLY A 11 6.71 1.22 5.64
C GLY A 11 6.05 0.33 6.69
N GLY A 12 6.81 -0.03 7.75
CA GLY A 12 6.32 -0.84 8.87
C GLY A 12 6.09 -2.31 8.56
N ILE A 13 6.63 -2.80 7.45
CA ILE A 13 6.47 -4.19 7.01
C ILE A 13 7.16 -5.15 7.98
N ASP A 14 8.30 -4.77 8.52
CA ASP A 14 9.03 -5.51 9.55
C ASP A 14 8.25 -5.61 10.87
N ALA A 15 7.68 -4.48 11.33
CA ALA A 15 6.85 -4.44 12.52
C ALA A 15 5.57 -5.29 12.36
N LEU A 16 4.94 -5.23 11.17
CA LEU A 16 3.78 -6.07 10.83
C LEU A 16 4.15 -7.56 10.82
N ALA A 17 5.27 -7.91 10.20
CA ALA A 17 5.77 -9.29 10.14
C ALA A 17 6.09 -9.83 11.54
N ALA A 18 6.65 -8.99 12.42
CA ALA A 18 6.90 -9.35 13.82
C ALA A 18 5.59 -9.50 14.61
N ALA A 19 4.61 -8.61 14.44
CA ALA A 19 3.34 -8.63 15.15
C ALA A 19 2.55 -9.93 14.92
N ARG A 20 2.62 -10.50 13.71
CA ARG A 20 1.93 -11.76 13.38
C ARG A 20 2.48 -12.99 14.11
N LEU A 21 3.67 -12.91 14.68
CA LEU A 21 4.24 -14.01 15.46
C LEU A 21 3.50 -14.22 16.80
N ARG A 22 2.70 -13.24 17.23
CA ARG A 22 1.88 -13.33 18.44
C ARG A 22 0.40 -13.09 18.10
N GLY A 23 -0.20 -14.08 17.46
CA GLY A 23 -1.61 -14.03 17.10
C GLY A 23 -1.89 -13.45 15.71
N THR A 24 -3.15 -13.08 15.49
CA THR A 24 -3.63 -12.57 14.20
C THR A 24 -3.92 -11.07 14.32
N PRO A 25 -3.03 -10.20 13.85
CA PRO A 25 -3.28 -8.76 13.82
C PRO A 25 -4.51 -8.39 13.00
N ARG A 26 -5.21 -7.34 13.40
CA ARG A 26 -6.14 -6.62 12.52
C ARG A 26 -5.32 -5.65 11.68
N VAL A 27 -5.41 -5.80 10.36
CA VAL A 27 -4.63 -5.03 9.39
C VAL A 27 -5.56 -4.31 8.44
N THR A 28 -5.43 -2.99 8.37
CA THR A 28 -6.16 -2.15 7.42
C THR A 28 -5.18 -1.31 6.62
N TYR A 29 -5.30 -1.38 5.31
CA TYR A 29 -4.57 -0.53 4.38
C TYR A 29 -5.54 0.43 3.69
N VAL A 30 -5.18 1.72 3.63
CA VAL A 30 -5.90 2.72 2.85
C VAL A 30 -4.97 3.27 1.76
N GLY A 31 -5.33 3.01 0.52
CA GLY A 31 -4.70 3.60 -0.66
C GLY A 31 -5.50 4.82 -1.11
N ARG A 32 -4.94 6.03 -0.92
CA ARG A 32 -5.60 7.28 -1.27
C ARG A 32 -4.81 7.99 -2.36
N LYS A 33 -5.52 8.42 -3.42
CA LYS A 33 -4.89 9.08 -4.56
C LYS A 33 -5.77 10.22 -5.08
N PRO A 34 -5.17 11.22 -5.75
CA PRO A 34 -5.94 12.20 -6.52
C PRO A 34 -6.84 11.52 -7.54
N PRO A 35 -8.03 12.08 -7.86
CA PRO A 35 -8.98 11.47 -8.81
C PRO A 35 -8.34 11.10 -10.15
N GLY A 36 -7.45 11.96 -10.68
CA GLY A 36 -6.75 11.70 -11.95
C GLY A 36 -5.89 10.44 -11.96
N ALA A 37 -5.38 9.99 -10.80
CA ALA A 37 -4.57 8.77 -10.70
C ALA A 37 -5.41 7.48 -10.76
N TRP A 38 -6.74 7.58 -10.71
CA TRP A 38 -7.68 6.47 -10.84
C TRP A 38 -8.26 6.32 -12.24
N ARG A 39 -7.93 7.26 -13.17
CA ARG A 39 -8.39 7.17 -14.56
C ARG A 39 -7.84 5.93 -15.25
N GLY A 40 -8.67 5.32 -16.09
CA GLY A 40 -8.37 4.05 -16.76
C GLY A 40 -8.49 2.83 -15.87
N THR A 41 -9.10 2.97 -14.69
CA THR A 41 -9.38 1.85 -13.78
C THR A 41 -10.89 1.66 -13.59
N LYS A 42 -11.27 0.55 -12.92
CA LYS A 42 -12.66 0.28 -12.54
C LYS A 42 -13.29 1.41 -11.70
N ALA A 43 -12.48 2.27 -11.06
CA ALA A 43 -12.98 3.41 -10.29
C ALA A 43 -13.83 4.38 -11.13
N GLU A 44 -13.53 4.55 -12.43
CA GLU A 44 -14.33 5.41 -13.33
C GLU A 44 -15.77 4.92 -13.53
N SER A 45 -16.02 3.63 -13.40
CA SER A 45 -17.38 3.08 -13.47
C SER A 45 -18.14 3.20 -12.15
N LEU A 46 -17.45 3.52 -11.06
CA LEU A 46 -18.01 3.59 -9.70
C LEU A 46 -18.20 5.04 -9.23
N LEU A 47 -17.40 5.97 -9.75
CA LEU A 47 -17.40 7.38 -9.37
C LEU A 47 -17.26 8.29 -10.58
N ASP A 48 -17.95 9.43 -10.54
CA ASP A 48 -17.59 10.56 -11.43
C ASP A 48 -16.35 11.25 -10.85
N LEU A 49 -15.17 10.80 -11.30
CA LEU A 49 -13.88 11.32 -10.82
C LEU A 49 -13.68 12.82 -11.11
N GLY A 50 -14.37 13.36 -12.12
CA GLY A 50 -14.27 14.77 -12.49
C GLY A 50 -15.10 15.70 -11.61
N ALA A 51 -16.17 15.19 -11.01
CA ALA A 51 -17.11 15.97 -10.19
C ALA A 51 -16.83 15.87 -8.67
N LEU A 52 -15.80 15.13 -8.25
CA LEU A 52 -15.50 14.96 -6.83
C LEU A 52 -15.04 16.27 -6.19
N THR A 53 -15.75 16.71 -5.15
CA THR A 53 -15.41 17.84 -4.28
C THR A 53 -14.94 17.42 -2.89
N GLN A 54 -15.14 16.14 -2.54
CA GLN A 54 -14.80 15.53 -1.26
C GLN A 54 -14.16 14.16 -1.51
N PRO A 55 -13.37 13.62 -0.54
CA PRO A 55 -12.86 12.26 -0.62
C PRO A 55 -13.99 11.23 -0.73
N ALA A 56 -13.87 10.31 -1.68
CA ALA A 56 -14.83 9.24 -1.90
C ALA A 56 -14.14 7.87 -1.84
N THR A 57 -14.61 7.01 -0.94
CA THR A 57 -14.20 5.60 -0.91
C THR A 57 -15.04 4.84 -1.92
N PHE A 58 -14.40 4.23 -2.91
CA PHE A 58 -15.07 3.45 -3.96
C PHE A 58 -14.83 1.94 -3.85
N TYR A 59 -13.92 1.53 -2.99
CA TYR A 59 -13.68 0.13 -2.67
C TYR A 59 -13.38 -0.06 -1.19
N GLU A 60 -14.02 -1.04 -0.58
CA GLU A 60 -13.71 -1.57 0.74
C GLU A 60 -13.91 -3.08 0.73
N GLY A 61 -12.85 -3.85 1.04
CA GLY A 61 -12.90 -5.30 0.97
C GLY A 61 -11.57 -5.96 1.32
N SER A 62 -11.36 -7.19 0.81
CA SER A 62 -10.12 -7.93 1.01
C SER A 62 -8.99 -7.43 0.09
N ALA A 63 -7.73 -7.70 0.48
CA ALA A 63 -6.59 -7.45 -0.40
C ALA A 63 -6.65 -8.33 -1.67
N ARG A 64 -7.27 -9.52 -1.61
CA ARG A 64 -7.46 -10.39 -2.77
C ARG A 64 -8.35 -9.74 -3.83
N ASP A 65 -9.50 -9.27 -3.42
CA ASP A 65 -10.44 -8.65 -4.34
C ASP A 65 -9.90 -7.32 -4.86
N ALA A 66 -9.20 -6.54 -4.02
CA ALA A 66 -8.51 -5.33 -4.46
C ALA A 66 -7.47 -5.65 -5.56
N ALA A 67 -6.68 -6.71 -5.40
CA ALA A 67 -5.68 -7.12 -6.38
C ALA A 67 -6.31 -7.60 -7.70
N ARG A 68 -7.45 -8.28 -7.63
CA ARG A 68 -8.21 -8.71 -8.82
C ARG A 68 -8.82 -7.52 -9.56
N ASP A 69 -9.47 -6.62 -8.85
CA ASP A 69 -10.29 -5.55 -9.43
C ASP A 69 -9.48 -4.30 -9.78
N PHE A 70 -8.35 -4.08 -9.10
CA PHE A 70 -7.46 -2.92 -9.29
C PHE A 70 -5.98 -3.33 -9.39
N PRO A 71 -5.59 -4.20 -10.33
CA PRO A 71 -4.26 -4.83 -10.37
C PRO A 71 -3.10 -3.82 -10.45
N GLN A 72 -3.31 -2.68 -11.11
CA GLN A 72 -2.29 -1.62 -11.23
C GLN A 72 -2.11 -0.79 -9.94
N ASN A 73 -3.01 -0.94 -8.97
CA ASN A 73 -3.07 -0.09 -7.77
C ASN A 73 -2.95 -0.88 -6.46
N ALA A 74 -2.95 -2.20 -6.53
CA ALA A 74 -2.99 -3.08 -5.37
C ALA A 74 -1.61 -3.61 -4.91
N ASN A 75 -0.50 -3.17 -5.52
CA ASN A 75 0.85 -3.66 -5.19
C ASN A 75 1.18 -3.50 -3.70
N VAL A 76 0.85 -2.35 -3.12
CA VAL A 76 1.07 -2.08 -1.68
C VAL A 76 0.20 -3.00 -0.83
N ALA A 77 -1.08 -3.17 -1.19
CA ALA A 77 -2.00 -4.07 -0.50
C ALA A 77 -1.48 -5.52 -0.53
N ALA A 78 -0.94 -5.97 -1.67
CA ALA A 78 -0.35 -7.30 -1.81
C ALA A 78 0.90 -7.47 -0.93
N THR A 79 1.79 -6.48 -0.89
CA THR A 79 2.97 -6.50 -0.01
C THR A 79 2.58 -6.59 1.46
N ILE A 80 1.61 -5.78 1.91
CA ILE A 80 1.08 -5.81 3.27
C ILE A 80 0.44 -7.17 3.58
N ALA A 81 -0.36 -7.71 2.67
CA ALA A 81 -1.01 -9.01 2.85
C ALA A 81 0.00 -10.15 3.00
N LEU A 82 1.05 -10.16 2.18
CA LEU A 82 2.10 -11.19 2.25
C LEU A 82 2.94 -11.10 3.52
N ALA A 83 3.24 -9.89 3.99
CA ALA A 83 3.98 -9.68 5.23
C ALA A 83 3.13 -9.93 6.48
N GLY A 84 1.82 -9.69 6.38
CA GLY A 84 0.88 -9.73 7.50
C GLY A 84 0.02 -10.99 7.56
N VAL A 85 -1.30 -10.79 7.48
CA VAL A 85 -2.32 -11.80 7.77
C VAL A 85 -2.91 -12.48 6.53
N GLY A 86 -2.28 -12.30 5.38
CA GLY A 86 -2.72 -12.88 4.11
C GLY A 86 -3.78 -12.04 3.39
N PHE A 87 -4.10 -12.46 2.18
CA PHE A 87 -4.93 -11.69 1.25
C PHE A 87 -6.39 -11.58 1.68
N GLU A 88 -6.91 -12.59 2.36
CA GLU A 88 -8.33 -12.62 2.79
C GLU A 88 -8.57 -11.75 4.03
N ALA A 89 -7.64 -11.78 4.98
CA ALA A 89 -7.80 -11.09 6.26
C ALA A 89 -7.31 -9.63 6.25
N THR A 90 -6.50 -9.24 5.26
CA THR A 90 -6.07 -7.85 5.10
C THR A 90 -7.19 -7.00 4.51
N ARG A 91 -7.66 -6.02 5.28
CA ARG A 91 -8.67 -5.03 4.85
C ARG A 91 -8.02 -3.97 3.97
N VAL A 92 -8.70 -3.60 2.88
CA VAL A 92 -8.25 -2.57 1.95
C VAL A 92 -9.37 -1.58 1.70
N LYS A 93 -9.03 -0.29 1.75
CA LYS A 93 -9.89 0.82 1.28
C LYS A 93 -9.16 1.58 0.18
N LEU A 94 -9.86 1.87 -0.92
CA LEU A 94 -9.33 2.70 -1.99
C LEU A 94 -10.18 3.97 -2.08
N VAL A 95 -9.48 5.11 -2.09
CA VAL A 95 -10.10 6.42 -1.96
C VAL A 95 -9.63 7.33 -3.09
N ALA A 96 -10.56 7.96 -3.79
CA ALA A 96 -10.30 9.10 -4.66
C ALA A 96 -10.47 10.38 -3.82
N ASP A 97 -9.42 11.20 -3.74
CA ASP A 97 -9.40 12.38 -2.88
C ASP A 97 -8.96 13.62 -3.69
N PRO A 98 -9.88 14.55 -3.96
CA PRO A 98 -9.55 15.78 -4.66
C PRO A 98 -8.73 16.77 -3.82
N GLY A 99 -8.64 16.59 -2.51
CA GLY A 99 -7.90 17.46 -1.58
C GLY A 99 -6.40 17.17 -1.51
N ILE A 100 -5.90 16.14 -2.21
CA ILE A 100 -4.48 15.76 -2.19
C ILE A 100 -3.85 15.84 -3.58
N ALA A 101 -2.55 16.16 -3.62
CA ALA A 101 -1.77 16.21 -4.85
C ALA A 101 -0.91 14.96 -5.09
N ARG A 102 -0.72 14.13 -4.06
CA ARG A 102 0.17 12.96 -4.10
C ARG A 102 -0.52 11.73 -3.54
N ASN A 103 -0.02 10.55 -3.92
CA ASN A 103 -0.51 9.31 -3.37
C ASN A 103 -0.18 9.20 -1.88
N LEU A 104 -1.16 8.78 -1.09
CA LEU A 104 -1.01 8.45 0.32
C LEU A 104 -1.21 6.95 0.52
N HIS A 105 -0.35 6.37 1.33
CA HIS A 105 -0.43 4.99 1.78
C HIS A 105 -0.54 4.99 3.31
N GLU A 106 -1.65 4.53 3.84
CA GLU A 106 -1.91 4.47 5.27
C GLU A 106 -2.03 3.00 5.67
N LEU A 107 -1.27 2.59 6.67
CA LEU A 107 -1.29 1.25 7.24
C LEU A 107 -1.63 1.35 8.72
N GLU A 108 -2.69 0.68 9.14
CA GLU A 108 -3.10 0.53 10.53
C GLU A 108 -2.97 -0.93 10.94
N VAL A 109 -2.32 -1.17 12.06
CA VAL A 109 -2.12 -2.49 12.64
C VAL A 109 -2.50 -2.48 14.10
N GLU A 110 -3.34 -3.43 14.50
CA GLU A 110 -3.71 -3.68 15.89
C GLU A 110 -3.50 -5.16 16.22
N SER A 111 -2.69 -5.41 17.22
CA SER A 111 -2.40 -6.76 17.72
C SER A 111 -2.21 -6.75 19.24
N GLU A 112 -2.04 -7.92 19.83
CA GLU A 112 -1.67 -8.05 21.24
C GLU A 112 -0.23 -7.56 21.52
N ALA A 113 0.65 -7.61 20.51
CA ALA A 113 2.05 -7.23 20.65
C ALA A 113 2.27 -5.73 20.44
N VAL A 114 1.54 -5.12 19.49
CA VAL A 114 1.76 -3.72 19.10
C VAL A 114 0.52 -3.15 18.42
N ARG A 115 0.32 -1.85 18.61
CA ARG A 115 -0.60 -1.03 17.80
C ARG A 115 0.21 0.10 17.18
N PHE A 116 0.09 0.25 15.86
CA PHE A 116 0.73 1.36 15.15
C PHE A 116 -0.08 1.82 13.94
N SER A 117 0.18 3.04 13.53
CA SER A 117 -0.32 3.62 12.28
C SER A 117 0.85 4.29 11.56
N ILE A 118 0.94 4.05 10.27
CA ILE A 118 1.96 4.67 9.41
C ILE A 118 1.25 5.33 8.24
N ARG A 119 1.63 6.58 7.97
CA ARG A 119 1.18 7.36 6.82
C ARG A 119 2.38 7.79 6.00
N LEU A 120 2.37 7.44 4.73
CA LEU A 120 3.42 7.78 3.77
C LEU A 120 2.82 8.58 2.61
N GLU A 121 3.39 9.73 2.34
CA GLU A 121 3.08 10.53 1.17
C GLU A 121 4.15 10.27 0.10
N GLY A 122 3.72 9.69 -1.02
CA GLY A 122 4.63 9.30 -2.10
C GLY A 122 5.08 10.49 -2.95
N VAL A 123 6.38 10.66 -3.10
CA VAL A 123 6.93 11.55 -4.14
C VAL A 123 6.93 10.81 -5.45
N PRO A 124 6.32 11.35 -6.54
CA PRO A 124 6.33 10.70 -7.85
C PRO A 124 7.77 10.51 -8.38
N SER A 125 8.02 9.37 -9.01
CA SER A 125 9.27 9.15 -9.72
C SER A 125 9.35 10.05 -10.96
N PRO A 126 10.46 10.77 -11.20
CA PRO A 126 10.61 11.58 -12.41
C PRO A 126 10.49 10.77 -13.70
N ALA A 127 10.92 9.51 -13.69
CA ALA A 127 10.85 8.62 -14.85
C ALA A 127 9.45 8.03 -15.07
N ASN A 128 8.62 7.92 -14.02
CA ASN A 128 7.26 7.42 -14.10
C ASN A 128 6.40 8.01 -12.97
N PRO A 129 5.66 9.10 -13.24
CA PRO A 129 4.85 9.78 -12.22
C PRO A 129 3.76 8.92 -11.56
N LYS A 130 3.37 7.80 -12.18
CA LYS A 130 2.42 6.85 -11.58
C LYS A 130 3.03 5.99 -10.47
N THR A 131 4.38 5.98 -10.37
CA THR A 131 5.14 5.18 -9.41
C THR A 131 5.78 6.09 -8.36
N SER A 132 5.72 5.68 -7.10
CA SER A 132 6.45 6.37 -6.03
C SER A 132 7.97 6.18 -6.20
N LEU A 133 8.74 7.26 -6.01
CA LEU A 133 10.20 7.22 -6.00
C LEU A 133 10.73 6.21 -4.96
N THR A 134 10.06 6.10 -3.81
CA THR A 134 10.41 5.15 -2.74
C THR A 134 10.40 3.69 -3.22
N ALA A 135 9.54 3.33 -4.17
CA ALA A 135 9.51 1.97 -4.69
C ALA A 135 10.81 1.59 -5.40
N GLY A 136 11.37 2.51 -6.22
CA GLY A 136 12.68 2.31 -6.86
C GLY A 136 13.83 2.27 -5.86
N LEU A 137 13.81 3.18 -4.88
CA LEU A 137 14.83 3.22 -3.82
C LEU A 137 14.78 1.98 -2.93
N SER A 138 13.62 1.43 -2.64
CA SER A 138 13.44 0.18 -1.90
C SER A 138 14.07 -1.01 -2.65
N MET A 139 13.93 -1.05 -3.97
CA MET A 139 14.59 -2.08 -4.80
C MET A 139 16.12 -1.90 -4.81
N ALA A 140 16.60 -0.67 -5.01
CA ALA A 140 18.04 -0.38 -4.96
C ALA A 140 18.65 -0.79 -3.61
N ARG A 141 17.96 -0.46 -2.50
CA ARG A 141 18.38 -0.89 -1.17
C ARG A 141 18.44 -2.42 -1.03
N ALA A 142 17.46 -3.15 -1.56
CA ALA A 142 17.47 -4.62 -1.52
C ALA A 142 18.69 -5.21 -2.23
N VAL A 143 19.15 -4.59 -3.32
CA VAL A 143 20.38 -4.99 -4.03
C VAL A 143 21.62 -4.67 -3.19
N LEU A 144 21.72 -3.44 -2.65
CA LEU A 144 22.85 -3.01 -1.82
C LEU A 144 22.99 -3.86 -0.54
N ASN A 145 21.88 -4.31 0.03
CA ASN A 145 21.87 -5.13 1.24
C ASN A 145 22.49 -6.53 1.02
N ARG A 146 22.70 -6.97 -0.23
CA ARG A 146 23.32 -8.28 -0.49
C ARG A 146 24.77 -8.35 -0.02
N ASP A 147 25.48 -7.24 -0.09
CA ASP A 147 26.91 -7.14 0.24
C ASP A 147 27.14 -6.29 1.51
N ALA A 148 26.07 -5.82 2.15
CA ALA A 148 26.14 -5.00 3.35
C ALA A 148 26.51 -5.84 4.58
N VAL A 149 27.40 -5.30 5.43
CA VAL A 149 27.77 -5.92 6.71
C VAL A 149 26.64 -5.77 7.74
N VAL A 150 25.86 -4.69 7.65
CA VAL A 150 24.70 -4.42 8.50
C VAL A 150 23.48 -4.20 7.61
N VAL A 151 22.43 -4.97 7.85
CA VAL A 151 21.13 -4.85 7.16
C VAL A 151 20.05 -4.50 8.18
N ALA A 152 19.37 -3.37 7.97
CA ALA A 152 18.29 -2.88 8.82
C ALA A 152 17.05 -2.53 7.99
#